data_7c46aed9f0e0cffa1795626776e24156
#
_entry.id   7c46aed9f0e0cffa1795626776e24156
#
_cell.length_a   1.000
_cell.length_b   1.000
_cell.length_c   1.000
_cell.angle_alpha   90.00
_cell.angle_beta   90.00
_cell.angle_gamma   90.00
#
_symmetry.space_group_name_H-M   'P 1'
#
loop_
_entity.id
_entity.type
_entity.pdbx_description
1 polymer ?
#
loop_
_entity_poly.entity_id
_entity_poly.type
_entity_poly.pdbx_seq_one_letter_code
_entity_poly.pdbx_strand_id
1 'polypeptide(L)'
;MKIREVTDCKKEYLALLLLADEQEDMVDRYLERGTMYVLEDGGVKAECVVTDEGDGILELKNIAVKPDCQGKGYGKALVDFLVQTYVGQYTVLQVGTGDSPSTIPFYESCGFRRHHLVKNFFTDHYDHPIYECGVHLVDMVYLQREI
;
A
#
# COMPACT_ATOMS: atom_id res chain seq x y z
N MET A 1 5.40 17.95 9.42
CA MET A 1 4.86 16.69 8.89
C MET A 1 4.21 15.92 10.02
N LYS A 2 3.00 15.45 9.80
CA LYS A 2 2.21 14.74 10.81
C LYS A 2 1.51 13.54 10.17
N ILE A 3 1.52 12.40 10.85
CA ILE A 3 0.77 11.20 10.43
C ILE A 3 -0.31 10.94 11.46
N ARG A 4 -1.56 10.78 11.02
CA ARG A 4 -2.69 10.52 11.90
C ARG A 4 -3.57 9.40 11.37
N GLU A 5 -4.25 8.71 12.28
CA GLU A 5 -5.21 7.68 11.91
C GLU A 5 -6.53 8.30 11.45
N VAL A 6 -7.13 7.74 10.39
CA VAL A 6 -8.46 8.09 9.90
C VAL A 6 -9.44 7.02 10.41
N THR A 7 -10.32 7.40 11.32
CA THR A 7 -11.22 6.45 11.98
C THR A 7 -12.62 6.37 11.37
N ASP A 8 -13.02 7.41 10.60
CA ASP A 8 -14.29 7.40 9.88
C ASP A 8 -14.18 8.17 8.57
N CYS A 9 -15.19 8.06 7.72
CA CYS A 9 -15.24 8.77 6.42
C CYS A 9 -13.99 8.53 5.58
N LYS A 10 -13.48 7.31 5.57
CA LYS A 10 -12.24 6.95 4.86
C LYS A 10 -12.31 7.26 3.37
N LYS A 11 -13.49 7.16 2.77
CA LYS A 11 -13.69 7.47 1.34
C LYS A 11 -13.62 8.95 1.01
N GLU A 12 -13.49 9.82 1.99
CA GLU A 12 -13.09 11.21 1.76
C GLU A 12 -11.75 11.29 1.02
N TYR A 13 -10.91 10.26 1.18
CA TYR A 13 -9.61 10.16 0.52
C TYR A 13 -9.61 9.18 -0.67
N LEU A 14 -10.78 8.92 -1.26
CA LEU A 14 -10.92 7.93 -2.34
C LEU A 14 -10.00 8.24 -3.52
N ALA A 15 -9.83 9.52 -3.87
CA ALA A 15 -8.95 9.90 -4.99
C ALA A 15 -7.50 9.42 -4.77
N LEU A 16 -6.99 9.50 -3.53
CA LEU A 16 -5.67 8.98 -3.19
C LEU A 16 -5.65 7.45 -3.23
N LEU A 17 -6.65 6.82 -2.64
CA LEU A 17 -6.75 5.34 -2.61
C LEU A 17 -6.74 4.75 -4.03
N LEU A 18 -7.44 5.40 -4.97
CA LEU A 18 -7.52 4.93 -6.36
C LEU A 18 -6.22 5.12 -7.14
N LEU A 19 -5.27 5.92 -6.65
CA LEU A 19 -3.94 6.01 -7.27
C LEU A 19 -3.16 4.70 -7.13
N ALA A 20 -3.35 4.00 -6.03
CA ALA A 20 -2.64 2.75 -5.76
C ALA A 20 -3.46 1.52 -6.17
N ASP A 21 -4.79 1.63 -6.17
CA ASP A 21 -5.70 0.53 -6.49
C ASP A 21 -6.88 1.11 -7.28
N GLU A 22 -6.82 1.05 -8.59
CA GLU A 22 -7.67 1.83 -9.48
C GLU A 22 -9.13 1.36 -9.61
N GLN A 23 -9.52 0.32 -8.85
CA GLN A 23 -10.87 -0.21 -8.88
C GLN A 23 -11.50 -0.14 -7.49
N GLU A 24 -12.58 0.61 -7.34
CA GLU A 24 -13.17 0.91 -6.04
C GLU A 24 -13.67 -0.33 -5.30
N ASP A 25 -14.24 -1.30 -5.99
CA ASP A 25 -14.72 -2.53 -5.34
C ASP A 25 -13.55 -3.39 -4.79
N MET A 26 -12.37 -3.24 -5.34
CA MET A 26 -11.16 -3.86 -4.78
C MET A 26 -10.73 -3.13 -3.50
N VAL A 27 -10.81 -1.80 -3.48
CA VAL A 27 -10.55 -1.00 -2.27
C VAL A 27 -11.55 -1.39 -1.16
N ASP A 28 -12.81 -1.60 -1.52
CA ASP A 28 -13.86 -1.97 -0.56
C ASP A 28 -13.57 -3.29 0.17
N ARG A 29 -12.74 -4.18 -0.41
CA ARG A 29 -12.41 -5.46 0.22
C ARG A 29 -11.63 -5.31 1.53
N TYR A 30 -10.91 -4.19 1.71
CA TYR A 30 -10.02 -4.04 2.87
C TYR A 30 -10.19 -2.73 3.63
N LEU A 31 -10.88 -1.73 3.07
CA LEU A 31 -10.85 -0.38 3.63
C LEU A 31 -11.48 -0.33 5.03
N GLU A 32 -12.67 -0.90 5.20
CA GLU A 32 -13.38 -0.81 6.48
C GLU A 32 -12.75 -1.67 7.58
N ARG A 33 -12.25 -2.85 7.22
CA ARG A 33 -11.56 -3.72 8.19
C ARG A 33 -10.11 -3.28 8.46
N GLY A 34 -9.57 -2.42 7.62
CA GLY A 34 -8.21 -1.93 7.74
C GLY A 34 -8.08 -0.72 8.65
N THR A 35 -6.84 -0.41 8.98
CA THR A 35 -6.48 0.83 9.67
C THR A 35 -5.86 1.76 8.65
N MET A 36 -6.39 2.98 8.55
CA MET A 36 -5.94 3.99 7.58
C MET A 36 -5.21 5.11 8.27
N TYR A 37 -4.10 5.54 7.66
CA TYR A 37 -3.34 6.71 8.10
C TYR A 37 -3.20 7.69 6.95
N VAL A 38 -3.19 8.97 7.27
CA VAL A 38 -2.85 10.03 6.32
C VAL A 38 -1.66 10.82 6.83
N LEU A 39 -0.83 11.27 5.89
CA LEU A 39 0.32 12.11 6.17
C LEU A 39 -0.01 13.54 5.74
N GLU A 40 0.08 14.47 6.67
CA GLU A 40 -0.16 15.89 6.45
C GLU A 40 1.14 16.68 6.49
N ASP A 41 1.33 17.53 5.50
CA ASP A 41 2.44 18.46 5.42
C ASP A 41 1.95 19.68 4.63
N GLY A 42 1.26 20.60 5.36
CA GLY A 42 0.52 21.67 4.70
C GLY A 42 -0.68 21.17 3.90
N GLY A 43 -1.41 20.19 4.46
CA GLY A 43 -2.50 19.45 3.84
C GLY A 43 -2.15 17.98 3.66
N VAL A 44 -3.14 17.16 3.34
CA VAL A 44 -2.92 15.72 3.15
C VAL A 44 -2.15 15.47 1.86
N LYS A 45 -1.01 14.80 1.95
CA LYS A 45 -0.10 14.51 0.84
C LYS A 45 -0.04 13.04 0.48
N ALA A 46 -0.35 12.15 1.43
CA ALA A 46 -0.20 10.72 1.26
C ALA A 46 -1.13 9.96 2.21
N GLU A 47 -1.37 8.69 1.89
CA GLU A 47 -2.17 7.79 2.74
C GLU A 47 -1.60 6.38 2.70
N CYS A 48 -1.97 5.57 3.70
CA CYS A 48 -1.79 4.12 3.64
C CYS A 48 -2.90 3.41 4.41
N VAL A 49 -3.12 2.14 4.06
CA VAL A 49 -4.07 1.25 4.75
C VAL A 49 -3.37 -0.05 5.06
N VAL A 50 -3.47 -0.52 6.29
CA VAL A 50 -2.92 -1.81 6.73
C VAL A 50 -4.01 -2.70 7.28
N THR A 51 -3.83 -4.01 7.15
CA THR A 51 -4.75 -5.03 7.66
C THR A 51 -3.98 -6.11 8.41
N ASP A 52 -4.64 -6.70 9.41
CA ASP A 52 -4.16 -7.89 10.10
C ASP A 52 -4.51 -9.12 9.25
N GLU A 53 -3.49 -9.85 8.77
CA GLU A 53 -3.68 -11.05 7.94
C GLU A 53 -3.48 -12.34 8.75
N GLY A 54 -3.33 -12.23 10.07
CA GLY A 54 -3.08 -13.39 10.95
C GLY A 54 -1.61 -13.81 10.98
N ASP A 55 -1.30 -14.70 11.90
CA ASP A 55 0.04 -15.30 12.05
C ASP A 55 1.17 -14.27 12.21
N GLY A 56 0.85 -13.12 12.79
CA GLY A 56 1.83 -12.05 12.99
C GLY A 56 2.14 -11.24 11.75
N ILE A 57 1.34 -11.36 10.69
CA ILE A 57 1.52 -10.64 9.43
C ILE A 57 0.59 -9.43 9.36
N LEU A 58 1.17 -8.26 9.24
CA LEU A 58 0.48 -7.01 8.91
C LEU A 58 0.68 -6.73 7.42
N GLU A 59 -0.39 -6.48 6.69
CA GLU A 59 -0.28 -6.20 5.26
C GLU A 59 -0.57 -4.74 4.93
N LEU A 60 0.34 -4.14 4.17
CA LEU A 60 0.15 -2.83 3.56
C LEU A 60 -0.70 -3.00 2.31
N LYS A 61 -1.99 -2.68 2.41
CA LYS A 61 -2.97 -2.88 1.33
C LYS A 61 -2.98 -1.76 0.31
N ASN A 62 -2.68 -0.56 0.76
CA ASN A 62 -2.72 0.62 -0.10
C ASN A 62 -1.72 1.63 0.43
N ILE A 63 -0.94 2.23 -0.44
CA ILE A 63 -0.09 3.37 -0.13
C ILE A 63 -0.02 4.26 -1.36
N ALA A 64 -0.33 5.53 -1.18
CA ALA A 64 -0.31 6.48 -2.28
C ALA A 64 0.18 7.85 -1.82
N VAL A 65 0.94 8.50 -2.69
CA VAL A 65 1.40 9.88 -2.53
C VAL A 65 0.83 10.69 -3.68
N LYS A 66 0.32 11.89 -3.40
CA LYS A 66 -0.17 12.78 -4.46
C LYS A 66 0.88 12.92 -5.56
N PRO A 67 0.50 12.89 -6.86
CA PRO A 67 1.48 12.89 -7.95
C PRO A 67 2.48 14.06 -7.91
N ASP A 68 2.03 15.26 -7.54
CA ASP A 68 2.89 16.44 -7.44
C ASP A 68 3.74 16.48 -6.17
N CYS A 69 3.57 15.50 -5.28
CA CYS A 69 4.29 15.39 -4.01
C CYS A 69 5.22 14.20 -3.95
N GLN A 70 5.31 13.40 -5.02
CA GLN A 70 6.20 12.26 -5.10
C GLN A 70 7.67 12.69 -5.14
N GLY A 71 8.56 11.79 -4.73
CA GLY A 71 10.01 12.07 -4.69
C GLY A 71 10.47 12.92 -3.50
N LYS A 72 9.59 13.17 -2.52
CA LYS A 72 9.90 13.97 -1.32
C LYS A 72 10.06 13.12 -0.06
N GLY A 73 9.98 11.80 -0.17
CA GLY A 73 10.15 10.89 0.96
C GLY A 73 8.89 10.59 1.76
N TYR A 74 7.71 11.01 1.31
CA TYR A 74 6.47 10.77 2.05
C TYR A 74 6.09 9.28 2.12
N GLY A 75 6.26 8.54 1.03
CA GLY A 75 6.00 7.10 1.02
C GLY A 75 6.89 6.35 1.99
N LYS A 76 8.18 6.65 1.98
CA LYS A 76 9.13 6.05 2.93
C LYS A 76 8.80 6.42 4.37
N ALA A 77 8.40 7.66 4.62
CA ALA A 77 8.00 8.10 5.95
C ALA A 77 6.80 7.31 6.48
N LEU A 78 5.82 7.00 5.61
CA LEU A 78 4.69 6.15 5.98
C LEU A 78 5.14 4.72 6.33
N VAL A 79 6.01 4.12 5.52
CA VAL A 79 6.53 2.77 5.80
C VAL A 79 7.29 2.76 7.13
N ASP A 80 8.18 3.73 7.36
CA ASP A 80 8.93 3.83 8.61
C ASP A 80 7.99 4.01 9.82
N PHE A 81 6.94 4.81 9.67
CA PHE A 81 5.92 4.98 10.68
C PHE A 81 5.23 3.65 11.03
N LEU A 82 4.85 2.86 10.01
CA LEU A 82 4.20 1.57 10.22
C LEU A 82 5.10 0.60 10.98
N VAL A 83 6.38 0.53 10.60
CA VAL A 83 7.34 -0.34 11.26
C VAL A 83 7.45 0.04 12.75
N GLN A 84 7.60 1.33 13.05
CA GLN A 84 7.74 1.79 14.43
C GLN A 84 6.45 1.64 15.25
N THR A 85 5.31 1.83 14.61
CA THR A 85 4.01 1.71 15.27
C THR A 85 3.71 0.26 15.66
N TYR A 86 4.06 -0.68 14.80
CA TYR A 86 3.62 -2.08 14.93
C TYR A 86 4.71 -3.04 15.39
N VAL A 87 5.93 -2.58 15.61
CA VAL A 87 7.00 -3.42 16.18
C VAL A 87 6.54 -3.99 17.52
N GLY A 88 6.74 -5.31 17.70
CA GLY A 88 6.29 -5.99 18.91
C GLY A 88 4.85 -6.50 18.88
N GLN A 89 4.03 -6.03 17.92
CA GLN A 89 2.67 -6.52 17.71
C GLN A 89 2.58 -7.48 16.53
N TYR A 90 3.41 -7.27 15.52
CA TYR A 90 3.51 -8.10 14.32
C TYR A 90 4.98 -8.45 14.08
N THR A 91 5.23 -9.56 13.41
CA THR A 91 6.60 -9.99 13.10
C THR A 91 7.00 -9.67 11.67
N VAL A 92 6.03 -9.50 10.78
CA VAL A 92 6.26 -9.27 9.36
C VAL A 92 5.32 -8.16 8.87
N LEU A 93 5.87 -7.24 8.08
CA LEU A 93 5.11 -6.32 7.26
C LEU A 93 5.18 -6.82 5.82
N GLN A 94 4.02 -7.01 5.20
CA GLN A 94 3.87 -7.58 3.87
C GLN A 94 3.22 -6.56 2.93
N VAL A 95 3.55 -6.63 1.64
CA VAL A 95 2.88 -5.83 0.61
C VAL A 95 2.76 -6.65 -0.67
N GLY A 96 1.60 -6.54 -1.33
CA GLY A 96 1.38 -7.12 -2.65
C GLY A 96 1.36 -6.02 -3.70
N THR A 97 2.04 -6.24 -4.82
CA THR A 97 2.10 -5.27 -5.92
C THR A 97 2.27 -6.00 -7.25
N GLY A 98 1.97 -5.30 -8.35
CA GLY A 98 2.32 -5.79 -9.67
C GLY A 98 3.83 -5.79 -9.87
N ASP A 99 4.31 -6.65 -10.77
CA ASP A 99 5.73 -6.69 -11.12
C ASP A 99 6.04 -5.52 -12.05
N SER A 100 6.28 -4.37 -11.45
CA SER A 100 6.43 -3.10 -12.14
C SER A 100 7.71 -2.40 -11.68
N PRO A 101 8.42 -1.72 -12.61
CA PRO A 101 9.63 -0.97 -12.25
C PRO A 101 9.34 0.26 -11.39
N SER A 102 8.08 0.67 -11.22
CA SER A 102 7.73 1.81 -10.38
C SER A 102 7.54 1.43 -8.92
N THR A 103 7.18 0.18 -8.61
CA THR A 103 6.81 -0.22 -7.25
C THR A 103 7.85 -1.12 -6.58
N ILE A 104 8.33 -2.14 -7.27
CA ILE A 104 9.27 -3.10 -6.68
C ILE A 104 10.53 -2.42 -6.13
N PRO A 105 11.22 -1.54 -6.89
CA PRO A 105 12.40 -0.86 -6.36
C PRO A 105 12.11 0.02 -5.14
N PHE A 106 10.92 0.65 -5.11
CA PHE A 106 10.51 1.46 -3.95
C PHE A 106 10.43 0.59 -2.69
N TYR A 107 9.72 -0.54 -2.77
CA TYR A 107 9.57 -1.43 -1.62
C TYR A 107 10.91 -2.04 -1.21
N GLU A 108 11.74 -2.42 -2.17
CA GLU A 108 13.09 -2.92 -1.87
C GLU A 108 13.93 -1.87 -1.15
N SER A 109 13.82 -0.60 -1.54
CA SER A 109 14.50 0.50 -0.86
C SER A 109 14.00 0.71 0.58
N CYS A 110 12.78 0.27 0.88
CA CYS A 110 12.21 0.30 2.21
C CYS A 110 12.49 -0.98 3.03
N GLY A 111 13.35 -1.86 2.53
CA GLY A 111 13.77 -3.07 3.24
C GLY A 111 12.92 -4.30 2.98
N PHE A 112 12.00 -4.24 2.05
CA PHE A 112 11.21 -5.40 1.65
C PHE A 112 12.00 -6.28 0.70
N ARG A 113 11.68 -7.59 0.71
CA ARG A 113 12.26 -8.58 -0.23
C ARG A 113 11.14 -9.40 -0.84
N ARG A 114 11.30 -9.80 -2.10
CA ARG A 114 10.34 -10.68 -2.78
C ARG A 114 10.17 -11.97 -1.98
N HIS A 115 8.94 -12.41 -1.81
CA HIS A 115 8.62 -13.59 -1.02
C HIS A 115 7.85 -14.65 -1.83
N HIS A 116 6.72 -14.27 -2.46
CA HIS A 116 5.93 -15.22 -3.25
C HIS A 116 5.09 -14.50 -4.30
N LEU A 117 4.48 -15.28 -5.19
CA LEU A 117 3.60 -14.79 -6.27
C LEU A 117 2.19 -15.32 -6.08
N VAL A 118 1.20 -14.50 -6.47
CA VAL A 118 -0.16 -14.98 -6.73
C VAL A 118 -0.38 -14.82 -8.23
N LYS A 119 -0.38 -15.96 -8.93
CA LYS A 119 -0.51 -15.99 -10.40
C LYS A 119 -1.87 -15.46 -10.84
N ASN A 120 -1.88 -14.71 -11.93
CA ASN A 120 -3.08 -14.18 -12.57
C ASN A 120 -3.95 -13.32 -11.65
N PHE A 121 -3.39 -12.77 -10.57
CA PHE A 121 -4.17 -11.98 -9.62
C PHE A 121 -4.90 -10.83 -10.30
N PHE A 122 -4.20 -10.05 -11.12
CA PHE A 122 -4.77 -8.86 -11.76
C PHE A 122 -5.77 -9.24 -12.86
N THR A 123 -5.52 -10.31 -13.60
CA THR A 123 -6.43 -10.78 -14.64
C THR A 123 -7.68 -11.45 -14.07
N ASP A 124 -7.58 -12.07 -12.89
CA ASP A 124 -8.70 -12.78 -12.25
C ASP A 124 -9.60 -11.85 -11.43
N HIS A 125 -9.08 -10.75 -10.88
CA HIS A 125 -9.81 -9.92 -9.91
C HIS A 125 -10.25 -8.56 -10.42
N TYR A 126 -9.65 -8.06 -11.50
CA TYR A 126 -10.03 -6.78 -12.09
C TYR A 126 -10.85 -6.98 -13.35
N ASP A 127 -11.83 -6.09 -13.59
CA ASP A 127 -12.76 -6.21 -14.72
C ASP A 127 -12.20 -5.61 -16.01
N HIS A 128 -10.99 -5.08 -15.96
CA HIS A 128 -10.30 -4.49 -17.10
C HIS A 128 -8.79 -4.72 -16.97
N PRO A 129 -8.02 -4.65 -18.09
CA PRO A 129 -6.57 -4.77 -18.01
C PRO A 129 -5.95 -3.65 -17.18
N ILE A 130 -5.01 -4.01 -16.32
CA ILE A 130 -4.29 -3.05 -15.48
C ILE A 130 -2.89 -2.86 -16.04
N TYR A 131 -2.51 -1.61 -16.27
CA TYR A 131 -1.18 -1.23 -16.75
C TYR A 131 -0.51 -0.29 -15.76
N GLU A 132 0.80 -0.47 -15.56
CA GLU A 132 1.60 0.40 -14.72
C GLU A 132 2.96 0.59 -15.39
N CYS A 133 3.34 1.85 -15.63
CA CYS A 133 4.57 2.17 -16.38
C CYS A 133 4.68 1.43 -17.71
N GLY A 134 3.56 1.26 -18.42
CA GLY A 134 3.50 0.54 -19.69
C GLY A 134 3.55 -0.98 -19.57
N VAL A 135 3.57 -1.53 -18.38
CA VAL A 135 3.61 -2.98 -18.13
C VAL A 135 2.20 -3.47 -17.84
N HIS A 136 1.76 -4.51 -18.58
CA HIS A 136 0.50 -5.19 -18.32
C HIS A 136 0.67 -6.07 -17.07
N LEU A 137 -0.05 -5.74 -16.00
CA LEU A 137 0.03 -6.48 -14.74
C LEU A 137 -0.80 -7.76 -14.83
N VAL A 138 -0.20 -8.89 -14.52
CA VAL A 138 -0.83 -10.22 -14.53
C VAL A 138 -0.74 -10.83 -13.14
N ASP A 139 0.47 -11.10 -12.67
CA ASP A 139 0.72 -11.72 -11.37
C ASP A 139 0.92 -10.66 -10.30
N MET A 140 0.54 -10.97 -9.07
CA MET A 140 0.88 -10.15 -7.91
C MET A 140 2.14 -10.68 -7.26
N VAL A 141 3.10 -9.80 -7.05
CA VAL A 141 4.34 -10.09 -6.30
C VAL A 141 4.12 -9.68 -4.85
N TYR A 142 4.31 -10.62 -3.93
CA TYR A 142 4.31 -10.31 -2.51
C TYR A 142 5.73 -10.13 -2.01
N LEU A 143 5.96 -9.03 -1.29
CA LEU A 143 7.23 -8.73 -0.64
C LEU A 143 7.00 -8.67 0.86
N GLN A 144 8.02 -9.01 1.62
CA GLN A 144 7.96 -9.00 3.09
C GLN A 144 9.22 -8.38 3.67
N ARG A 145 9.07 -7.77 4.84
CA ARG A 145 10.19 -7.41 5.70
C ARG A 145 9.86 -7.76 7.14
N GLU A 146 10.87 -8.17 7.89
CA GLU A 146 10.73 -8.39 9.34
C GLU A 146 10.65 -7.05 10.07
N ILE A 147 9.85 -7.02 11.12
CA ILE A 147 9.72 -5.85 11.98
C ILE A 147 9.82 -6.19 13.46
#